data_b2e81c706457c1ca5c9e90dee4ba78a1
#
_entry.id   b2e81c706457c1ca5c9e90dee4ba78a1
#
_cell.length_a   1.000
_cell.length_b   1.000
_cell.length_c   1.000
_cell.angle_alpha   90.00
_cell.angle_beta   90.00
_cell.angle_gamma   90.00
#
_symmetry.space_group_name_H-M   'P 1'
#
loop_
_entity.id
_entity.type
_entity.pdbx_description
1 polymer ?
#
loop_
_entity_poly.entity_id
_entity_poly.type
_entity_poly.pdbx_seq_one_letter_code
_entity_poly.pdbx_strand_id
1 'polypeptide(L)'
;MPPKKKQTTTGTGSSTDDAAEFEKLGVFYLGRPYDLAAKQAKPGWLLYDSKDLVTHAVCVGMTGSGKTGLCVGLLEEAAIDGIPAIVIDPKGDLANLLLTFPQLRGEDFAPWINEDDARKKGLSAADFAAQQATLWQKGLGDWGQSGERIKKLRDTADFAVYTPGSNAGLPVSILKSFAAPSAELLDDAELLRERIGTTVTSLLGLIGVEADPIKSREHILLSSILDSAWRAGRDLDLPALIHQIQTPPITKVGVLDVESFFPSKERFALAMQLNN
;
A
#
# COMPACT_ATOMS: atom_id res chain seq x y z
N MET A 1 30.13 -17.29 -14.98
CA MET A 1 29.49 -18.40 -14.26
C MET A 1 28.02 -18.40 -14.64
N PRO A 2 27.42 -19.50 -15.13
CA PRO A 2 25.99 -19.56 -15.41
C PRO A 2 25.22 -19.56 -14.09
N PRO A 3 24.02 -18.96 -14.04
CA PRO A 3 23.22 -18.91 -12.82
C PRO A 3 22.77 -20.32 -12.43
N LYS A 4 22.95 -20.65 -11.14
CA LYS A 4 22.47 -21.90 -10.55
C LYS A 4 20.94 -21.95 -10.69
N LYS A 5 20.40 -22.97 -11.36
CA LYS A 5 18.97 -23.31 -11.35
C LYS A 5 18.53 -23.55 -9.91
N LYS A 6 17.65 -22.69 -9.38
CA LYS A 6 16.97 -22.92 -8.09
C LYS A 6 16.04 -24.12 -8.26
N GLN A 7 16.15 -25.07 -7.34
CA GLN A 7 15.26 -26.23 -7.26
C GLN A 7 13.93 -25.79 -6.63
N THR A 8 12.86 -25.89 -7.38
CA THR A 8 11.51 -25.86 -6.86
C THR A 8 11.26 -27.19 -6.15
N THR A 9 11.09 -27.18 -4.85
CA THR A 9 10.75 -28.38 -4.07
C THR A 9 9.29 -28.76 -4.36
N THR A 10 9.08 -29.84 -5.07
CA THR A 10 7.76 -30.48 -5.25
C THR A 10 7.59 -31.54 -4.16
N GLY A 11 6.77 -31.24 -3.16
CA GLY A 11 6.33 -32.25 -2.16
C GLY A 11 5.19 -33.11 -2.74
N THR A 12 5.29 -34.42 -2.59
CA THR A 12 4.24 -35.37 -2.92
C THR A 12 3.67 -35.95 -1.63
N GLY A 13 2.48 -35.54 -1.22
CA GLY A 13 1.82 -35.98 0.01
C GLY A 13 0.29 -36.10 -0.11
N SER A 14 -0.32 -36.89 0.74
CA SER A 14 -1.72 -37.26 0.81
C SER A 14 -2.56 -36.23 1.61
N SER A 15 -3.85 -36.09 1.34
CA SER A 15 -4.73 -34.93 1.54
C SER A 15 -5.05 -34.44 2.97
N THR A 16 -4.43 -34.94 4.03
CA THR A 16 -4.60 -34.44 5.41
C THR A 16 -3.30 -33.95 6.08
N ASP A 17 -2.14 -34.41 5.61
CA ASP A 17 -0.82 -33.90 6.03
C ASP A 17 -0.38 -32.70 5.21
N ASP A 18 -1.00 -32.46 4.06
CA ASP A 18 -0.59 -31.47 3.06
C ASP A 18 -0.74 -30.01 3.53
N ALA A 19 -1.73 -29.71 4.35
CA ALA A 19 -1.95 -28.36 4.87
C ALA A 19 -0.81 -27.90 5.81
N ALA A 20 -0.21 -28.83 6.56
CA ALA A 20 0.89 -28.54 7.47
C ALA A 20 2.22 -28.25 6.74
N GLU A 21 2.35 -28.68 5.47
CA GLU A 21 3.59 -28.46 4.71
C GLU A 21 3.78 -27.01 4.24
N PHE A 22 2.72 -26.31 3.91
CA PHE A 22 2.80 -24.92 3.44
C PHE A 22 2.57 -23.88 4.55
N GLU A 23 2.12 -24.27 5.75
CA GLU A 23 1.95 -23.40 6.90
C GLU A 23 3.27 -23.17 7.67
N LYS A 24 4.38 -23.03 6.96
CA LYS A 24 5.69 -22.72 7.54
C LYS A 24 6.00 -21.25 7.36
N LEU A 25 6.41 -20.59 8.43
CA LEU A 25 6.84 -19.19 8.40
C LEU A 25 7.88 -18.96 7.31
N GLY A 26 7.63 -17.97 6.47
CA GLY A 26 8.51 -17.63 5.35
C GLY A 26 8.28 -18.45 4.08
N VAL A 27 7.27 -19.32 4.03
CA VAL A 27 6.91 -20.12 2.85
C VAL A 27 5.52 -19.71 2.37
N PHE A 28 5.46 -19.06 1.22
CA PHE A 28 4.20 -18.60 0.61
C PHE A 28 3.63 -19.68 -0.30
N TYR A 29 2.37 -20.03 -0.09
CA TYR A 29 1.61 -20.89 -0.96
C TYR A 29 1.00 -20.08 -2.11
N LEU A 30 1.47 -20.29 -3.34
CA LEU A 30 1.02 -19.53 -4.52
C LEU A 30 0.06 -20.33 -5.43
N GLY A 31 -0.19 -21.59 -5.13
CA GLY A 31 -1.07 -22.44 -5.93
C GLY A 31 -0.49 -23.81 -6.25
N ARG A 32 -0.81 -24.33 -7.43
CA ARG A 32 -0.35 -25.65 -7.91
C ARG A 32 0.46 -25.52 -9.20
N PRO A 33 1.45 -26.39 -9.42
CA PRO A 33 2.12 -26.50 -10.71
C PRO A 33 1.10 -26.84 -11.81
N TYR A 34 1.27 -26.27 -13.00
CA TYR A 34 0.36 -26.49 -14.13
C TYR A 34 1.10 -27.06 -15.32
N ASP A 35 0.51 -28.10 -15.93
CA ASP A 35 1.02 -28.68 -17.18
C ASP A 35 0.38 -27.99 -18.38
N LEU A 36 1.18 -27.22 -19.12
CA LEU A 36 0.69 -26.49 -20.29
C LEU A 36 0.30 -27.40 -21.44
N ALA A 37 0.97 -28.56 -21.57
CA ALA A 37 0.69 -29.52 -22.66
C ALA A 37 -0.58 -30.32 -22.37
N ALA A 38 -0.71 -30.84 -21.14
CA ALA A 38 -1.89 -31.57 -20.70
C ALA A 38 -3.06 -30.66 -20.30
N LYS A 39 -2.83 -29.33 -20.18
CA LYS A 39 -3.81 -28.32 -19.76
C LYS A 39 -4.49 -28.63 -18.42
N GLN A 40 -3.71 -29.12 -17.47
CA GLN A 40 -4.23 -29.49 -16.13
C GLN A 40 -3.24 -29.17 -15.02
N ALA A 41 -3.77 -28.97 -13.81
CA ALA A 41 -2.96 -28.83 -12.61
C ALA A 41 -2.26 -30.17 -12.29
N LYS A 42 -1.00 -30.09 -11.90
CA LYS A 42 -0.21 -31.23 -11.39
C LYS A 42 -0.44 -31.38 -9.88
N PRO A 43 -0.22 -32.58 -9.33
CA PRO A 43 -0.15 -32.78 -7.89
C PRO A 43 0.98 -31.96 -7.26
N GLY A 44 0.79 -31.60 -5.98
CA GLY A 44 1.76 -30.82 -5.20
C GLY A 44 1.44 -29.34 -5.17
N TRP A 45 2.24 -28.59 -4.40
CA TRP A 45 2.08 -27.18 -4.12
C TRP A 45 3.17 -26.36 -4.80
N LEU A 46 2.83 -25.16 -5.26
CA LEU A 46 3.80 -24.16 -5.69
C LEU A 46 4.10 -23.28 -4.48
N LEU A 47 5.24 -23.53 -3.89
CA LEU A 47 5.71 -22.82 -2.70
C LEU A 47 6.81 -21.83 -3.10
N TYR A 48 6.80 -20.65 -2.47
CA TYR A 48 7.74 -19.57 -2.72
C TYR A 48 8.38 -19.11 -1.40
N ASP A 49 9.71 -18.98 -1.35
CA ASP A 49 10.40 -18.50 -0.17
C ASP A 49 10.26 -16.96 -0.10
N SER A 50 9.67 -16.44 0.99
CA SER A 50 9.47 -15.02 1.19
C SER A 50 10.76 -14.20 1.22
N LYS A 51 11.89 -14.84 1.52
CA LYS A 51 13.23 -14.21 1.47
C LYS A 51 13.62 -13.77 0.05
N ASP A 52 12.99 -14.33 -0.98
CA ASP A 52 13.22 -13.93 -2.37
C ASP A 52 12.45 -12.63 -2.73
N LEU A 53 11.53 -12.14 -1.87
CA LEU A 53 10.79 -10.88 -2.05
C LEU A 53 11.57 -9.61 -1.66
N VAL A 54 12.84 -9.72 -1.33
CA VAL A 54 13.72 -8.56 -1.06
C VAL A 54 14.11 -7.78 -2.33
N THR A 55 13.66 -8.22 -3.50
CA THR A 55 13.89 -7.59 -4.80
C THR A 55 12.54 -7.27 -5.48
N HIS A 56 12.61 -6.58 -6.62
CA HIS A 56 11.43 -6.22 -7.39
C HIS A 56 10.85 -7.42 -8.15
N ALA A 57 9.53 -7.45 -8.26
CA ALA A 57 8.82 -8.41 -9.10
C ALA A 57 7.80 -7.67 -10.00
N VAL A 58 7.49 -8.25 -11.17
CA VAL A 58 6.49 -7.73 -12.10
C VAL A 58 5.49 -8.84 -12.43
N CYS A 59 4.20 -8.57 -12.20
CA CYS A 59 3.11 -9.46 -12.58
C CYS A 59 2.47 -8.97 -13.89
N VAL A 60 2.62 -9.72 -14.97
CA VAL A 60 2.08 -9.38 -16.29
C VAL A 60 1.10 -10.42 -16.80
N GLY A 61 0.12 -9.98 -17.58
CA GLY A 61 -0.88 -10.87 -18.17
C GLY A 61 -2.05 -10.09 -18.76
N MET A 62 -2.87 -10.74 -19.56
CA MET A 62 -4.09 -10.15 -20.14
C MET A 62 -5.18 -9.97 -19.06
N THR A 63 -6.20 -9.16 -19.36
CA THR A 63 -7.39 -9.05 -18.51
C THR A 63 -8.03 -10.43 -18.32
N GLY A 64 -8.39 -10.77 -17.08
CA GLY A 64 -8.95 -12.07 -16.72
C GLY A 64 -7.93 -13.20 -16.54
N SER A 65 -6.62 -12.95 -16.69
CA SER A 65 -5.57 -13.98 -16.52
C SER A 65 -5.23 -14.32 -15.06
N GLY A 66 -5.86 -13.67 -14.08
CA GLY A 66 -5.62 -13.94 -12.66
C GLY A 66 -4.53 -13.09 -12.00
N LYS A 67 -4.03 -12.01 -12.64
CA LYS A 67 -2.99 -11.13 -12.04
C LYS A 67 -3.36 -10.63 -10.64
N THR A 68 -4.55 -10.05 -10.52
CA THR A 68 -5.05 -9.54 -9.23
C THR A 68 -5.13 -10.65 -8.20
N GLY A 69 -5.61 -11.84 -8.58
CA GLY A 69 -5.65 -13.01 -7.70
C GLY A 69 -4.28 -13.45 -7.21
N LEU A 70 -3.25 -13.42 -8.08
CA LEU A 70 -1.87 -13.72 -7.66
C LEU A 70 -1.34 -12.67 -6.67
N CYS A 71 -1.60 -11.38 -6.93
CA CYS A 71 -1.20 -10.30 -6.01
C CYS A 71 -1.93 -10.41 -4.67
N VAL A 72 -3.24 -10.73 -4.68
CA VAL A 72 -4.02 -10.98 -3.47
C VAL A 72 -3.43 -12.14 -2.69
N GLY A 73 -3.14 -13.27 -3.34
CA GLY A 73 -2.53 -14.44 -2.69
C GLY A 73 -1.18 -14.11 -2.04
N LEU A 74 -0.33 -13.32 -2.69
CA LEU A 74 0.95 -12.87 -2.11
C LEU A 74 0.74 -12.00 -0.86
N LEU A 75 -0.26 -11.11 -0.87
CA LEU A 75 -0.59 -10.25 0.27
C LEU A 75 -1.21 -11.04 1.42
N GLU A 76 -2.05 -12.03 1.12
CA GLU A 76 -2.62 -12.95 2.12
C GLU A 76 -1.52 -13.75 2.82
N GLU A 77 -0.58 -14.32 2.06
CA GLU A 77 0.55 -15.05 2.63
C GLU A 77 1.45 -14.14 3.48
N ALA A 78 1.75 -12.93 3.01
CA ALA A 78 2.50 -11.94 3.78
C ALA A 78 1.80 -11.60 5.10
N ALA A 79 0.49 -11.37 5.06
CA ALA A 79 -0.31 -11.07 6.25
C ALA A 79 -0.33 -12.25 7.24
N ILE A 80 -0.50 -13.50 6.76
CA ILE A 80 -0.47 -14.72 7.59
C ILE A 80 0.87 -14.89 8.29
N ASP A 81 1.96 -14.50 7.64
CA ASP A 81 3.33 -14.55 8.17
C ASP A 81 3.72 -13.32 9.00
N GLY A 82 2.81 -12.35 9.17
CA GLY A 82 3.06 -11.12 9.93
C GLY A 82 4.02 -10.16 9.22
N ILE A 83 4.15 -10.27 7.91
CA ILE A 83 4.98 -9.36 7.10
C ILE A 83 4.15 -8.13 6.73
N PRO A 84 4.54 -6.92 7.15
CA PRO A 84 3.79 -5.71 6.84
C PRO A 84 3.86 -5.38 5.35
N ALA A 85 2.75 -4.89 4.78
CA ALA A 85 2.68 -4.50 3.38
C ALA A 85 2.01 -3.13 3.21
N ILE A 86 2.54 -2.31 2.30
CA ILE A 86 1.91 -1.09 1.83
C ILE A 86 1.41 -1.36 0.41
N VAL A 87 0.10 -1.22 0.22
CA VAL A 87 -0.57 -1.50 -1.06
C VAL A 87 -1.02 -0.21 -1.68
N ILE A 88 -0.50 0.11 -2.87
CA ILE A 88 -0.95 1.26 -3.67
C ILE A 88 -1.91 0.71 -4.73
N ASP A 89 -3.21 0.97 -4.54
CA ASP A 89 -4.29 0.42 -5.37
C ASP A 89 -5.13 1.52 -6.02
N PRO A 90 -4.70 2.11 -7.14
CA PRO A 90 -5.45 3.15 -7.84
C PRO A 90 -6.81 2.69 -8.37
N LYS A 91 -7.01 1.37 -8.49
CA LYS A 91 -8.22 0.78 -9.06
C LYS A 91 -9.24 0.39 -8.00
N GLY A 92 -8.79 0.10 -6.78
CA GLY A 92 -9.65 -0.29 -5.66
C GLY A 92 -10.05 -1.77 -5.65
N ASP A 93 -9.38 -2.63 -6.41
CA ASP A 93 -9.71 -4.07 -6.48
C ASP A 93 -9.18 -4.85 -5.25
N LEU A 94 -8.11 -4.38 -4.62
CA LEU A 94 -7.41 -5.10 -3.55
C LEU A 94 -8.07 -4.95 -2.17
N ALA A 95 -8.98 -3.99 -2.00
CA ALA A 95 -9.78 -3.86 -0.78
C ALA A 95 -10.65 -5.11 -0.50
N ASN A 96 -10.85 -5.97 -1.49
CA ASN A 96 -11.51 -7.26 -1.33
C ASN A 96 -10.78 -8.22 -0.37
N LEU A 97 -9.50 -8.00 -0.06
CA LEU A 97 -8.77 -8.68 1.01
C LEU A 97 -9.46 -8.60 2.38
N LEU A 98 -10.27 -7.56 2.61
CA LEU A 98 -11.02 -7.37 3.86
C LEU A 98 -12.25 -8.28 3.96
N LEU A 99 -12.71 -8.87 2.85
CA LEU A 99 -13.88 -9.75 2.80
C LEU A 99 -13.49 -11.17 3.24
N THR A 100 -13.25 -11.35 4.53
CA THR A 100 -12.85 -12.63 5.13
C THR A 100 -14.02 -13.24 5.88
N PHE A 101 -14.46 -14.44 5.45
CA PHE A 101 -15.60 -15.15 6.01
C PHE A 101 -15.20 -16.55 6.50
N PRO A 102 -14.63 -16.69 7.70
CA PRO A 102 -14.13 -17.97 8.21
C PRO A 102 -15.15 -19.10 8.25
N GLN A 103 -16.43 -18.77 8.50
CA GLN A 103 -17.51 -19.77 8.56
C GLN A 103 -18.12 -20.04 7.18
N LEU A 104 -17.89 -19.22 6.17
CA LEU A 104 -18.44 -19.33 4.82
C LEU A 104 -19.96 -19.56 4.81
N ARG A 105 -20.73 -18.83 5.64
CA ARG A 105 -22.18 -18.94 5.74
C ARG A 105 -22.87 -18.04 4.74
N GLY A 106 -24.07 -18.40 4.30
CA GLY A 106 -24.88 -17.54 3.42
C GLY A 106 -25.07 -16.12 3.96
N GLU A 107 -25.23 -15.97 5.28
CA GLU A 107 -25.37 -14.69 5.98
C GLU A 107 -24.15 -13.78 5.78
N ASP A 108 -22.95 -14.35 5.71
CA ASP A 108 -21.70 -13.61 5.51
C ASP A 108 -21.63 -13.00 4.10
N PHE A 109 -22.25 -13.66 3.12
CA PHE A 109 -22.29 -13.22 1.73
C PHE A 109 -23.48 -12.29 1.42
N ALA A 110 -24.56 -12.36 2.20
CA ALA A 110 -25.80 -11.64 1.92
C ALA A 110 -25.62 -10.12 1.68
N PRO A 111 -24.79 -9.37 2.43
CA PRO A 111 -24.56 -7.95 2.21
C PRO A 111 -23.83 -7.61 0.88
N TRP A 112 -23.19 -8.61 0.27
CA TRP A 112 -22.27 -8.43 -0.87
C TRP A 112 -22.78 -9.01 -2.17
N ILE A 113 -23.96 -9.63 -2.18
CA ILE A 113 -24.57 -10.20 -3.38
C ILE A 113 -25.11 -9.10 -4.28
N ASN A 114 -25.12 -9.38 -5.59
CA ASN A 114 -25.86 -8.58 -6.55
C ASN A 114 -27.29 -9.14 -6.68
N GLU A 115 -28.28 -8.35 -6.26
CA GLU A 115 -29.68 -8.75 -6.32
C GLU A 115 -30.20 -8.95 -7.74
N ASP A 116 -29.64 -8.24 -8.74
CA ASP A 116 -30.00 -8.43 -10.14
C ASP A 116 -29.58 -9.81 -10.64
N ASP A 117 -28.42 -10.30 -10.19
CA ASP A 117 -27.95 -11.63 -10.56
C ASP A 117 -28.76 -12.74 -9.85
N ALA A 118 -29.21 -12.51 -8.61
CA ALA A 118 -30.15 -13.38 -7.93
C ALA A 118 -31.47 -13.46 -8.72
N ARG A 119 -32.05 -12.32 -9.11
CA ARG A 119 -33.27 -12.24 -9.92
C ARG A 119 -33.15 -12.95 -11.28
N LYS A 120 -32.03 -12.76 -11.99
CA LYS A 120 -31.77 -13.47 -13.26
C LYS A 120 -31.76 -14.98 -13.12
N LYS A 121 -31.35 -15.49 -11.95
CA LYS A 121 -31.36 -16.93 -11.63
C LYS A 121 -32.66 -17.44 -11.02
N GLY A 122 -33.64 -16.56 -10.81
CA GLY A 122 -34.92 -16.90 -10.21
C GLY A 122 -34.81 -17.27 -8.72
N LEU A 123 -33.79 -16.76 -8.03
CA LEU A 123 -33.52 -17.04 -6.62
C LEU A 123 -33.87 -15.84 -5.73
N SER A 124 -34.23 -16.12 -4.49
CA SER A 124 -34.25 -15.07 -3.46
C SER A 124 -32.82 -14.61 -3.14
N ALA A 125 -32.67 -13.41 -2.58
CA ALA A 125 -31.37 -12.91 -2.13
C ALA A 125 -30.68 -13.86 -1.14
N ALA A 126 -31.44 -14.44 -0.20
CA ALA A 126 -30.95 -15.40 0.79
C ALA A 126 -30.49 -16.72 0.14
N ASP A 127 -31.27 -17.26 -0.78
CA ASP A 127 -30.92 -18.51 -1.48
C ASP A 127 -29.70 -18.30 -2.37
N PHE A 128 -29.59 -17.14 -3.01
CA PHE A 128 -28.41 -16.82 -3.83
C PHE A 128 -27.17 -16.66 -2.97
N ALA A 129 -27.26 -16.00 -1.81
CA ALA A 129 -26.16 -15.89 -0.87
C ALA A 129 -25.69 -17.27 -0.35
N ALA A 130 -26.63 -18.16 -0.02
CA ALA A 130 -26.32 -19.53 0.39
C ALA A 130 -25.65 -20.34 -0.74
N GLN A 131 -26.12 -20.16 -1.98
CA GLN A 131 -25.48 -20.77 -3.15
C GLN A 131 -24.04 -20.26 -3.35
N GLN A 132 -23.81 -18.95 -3.19
CA GLN A 132 -22.48 -18.37 -3.27
C GLN A 132 -21.57 -18.93 -2.17
N ALA A 133 -22.04 -18.99 -0.92
CA ALA A 133 -21.29 -19.57 0.20
C ALA A 133 -20.85 -21.01 -0.09
N THR A 134 -21.75 -21.84 -0.61
CA THR A 134 -21.44 -23.23 -0.97
C THR A 134 -20.40 -23.31 -2.11
N LEU A 135 -20.53 -22.44 -3.11
CA LEU A 135 -19.57 -22.36 -4.23
C LEU A 135 -18.18 -21.99 -3.74
N TRP A 136 -18.09 -20.97 -2.89
CA TRP A 136 -16.83 -20.54 -2.29
C TRP A 136 -16.22 -21.58 -1.37
N GLN A 137 -17.02 -22.23 -0.52
CA GLN A 137 -16.56 -23.31 0.35
C GLN A 137 -15.92 -24.44 -0.45
N LYS A 138 -16.58 -24.87 -1.53
CA LYS A 138 -16.05 -25.91 -2.41
C LYS A 138 -14.77 -25.42 -3.11
N GLY A 139 -14.81 -24.24 -3.72
CA GLY A 139 -13.67 -23.69 -4.47
C GLY A 139 -12.42 -23.52 -3.60
N LEU A 140 -12.59 -22.96 -2.40
CA LEU A 140 -11.49 -22.80 -1.44
C LEU A 140 -10.97 -24.15 -0.94
N GLY A 141 -11.88 -25.10 -0.64
CA GLY A 141 -11.50 -26.45 -0.21
C GLY A 141 -10.67 -27.19 -1.26
N ASP A 142 -11.02 -27.07 -2.54
CA ASP A 142 -10.27 -27.66 -3.65
C ASP A 142 -8.81 -27.14 -3.73
N TRP A 143 -8.53 -25.96 -3.16
CA TRP A 143 -7.21 -25.33 -3.10
C TRP A 143 -6.57 -25.40 -1.70
N GLY A 144 -7.09 -26.19 -0.79
CA GLY A 144 -6.57 -26.34 0.57
C GLY A 144 -6.78 -25.12 1.46
N GLN A 145 -7.67 -24.20 1.07
CA GLN A 145 -8.01 -23.01 1.86
C GLN A 145 -9.17 -23.34 2.80
N SER A 146 -8.88 -23.53 4.07
CA SER A 146 -9.89 -23.82 5.09
C SER A 146 -10.42 -22.54 5.76
N GLY A 147 -11.56 -22.65 6.43
CA GLY A 147 -12.09 -21.57 7.27
C GLY A 147 -11.14 -21.17 8.40
N GLU A 148 -10.34 -22.10 8.91
CA GLU A 148 -9.31 -21.83 9.91
C GLU A 148 -8.20 -20.95 9.35
N ARG A 149 -7.82 -21.18 8.09
CA ARG A 149 -6.81 -20.37 7.41
C ARG A 149 -7.32 -18.96 7.13
N ILE A 150 -8.59 -18.82 6.74
CA ILE A 150 -9.25 -17.51 6.60
C ILE A 150 -9.29 -16.78 7.95
N LYS A 151 -9.58 -17.52 9.04
CA LYS A 151 -9.55 -16.95 10.39
C LYS A 151 -8.15 -16.50 10.78
N LYS A 152 -7.12 -17.29 10.47
CA LYS A 152 -5.72 -16.94 10.73
C LYS A 152 -5.35 -15.63 10.02
N LEU A 153 -5.66 -15.48 8.73
CA LEU A 153 -5.45 -14.24 7.98
C LEU A 153 -6.09 -13.03 8.68
N ARG A 154 -7.35 -13.18 9.10
CA ARG A 154 -8.11 -12.11 9.76
C ARG A 154 -7.54 -11.72 11.12
N ASP A 155 -7.01 -12.70 11.87
CA ASP A 155 -6.54 -12.49 13.23
C ASP A 155 -5.07 -12.02 13.29
N THR A 156 -4.31 -12.21 12.22
CA THR A 156 -2.85 -11.94 12.21
C THR A 156 -2.50 -10.53 11.78
N ALA A 157 -3.35 -9.87 10.98
CA ALA A 157 -3.04 -8.56 10.43
C ALA A 157 -4.16 -7.54 10.64
N ASP A 158 -3.78 -6.31 10.96
CA ASP A 158 -4.66 -5.15 10.92
C ASP A 158 -4.66 -4.55 9.51
N PHE A 159 -5.83 -4.53 8.89
CA PHE A 159 -6.01 -3.95 7.58
C PHE A 159 -6.58 -2.53 7.68
N ALA A 160 -5.95 -1.57 7.04
CA ALA A 160 -6.42 -0.20 6.96
C ALA A 160 -6.53 0.26 5.51
N VAL A 161 -7.68 0.80 5.13
CA VAL A 161 -7.92 1.36 3.79
C VAL A 161 -7.87 2.88 3.87
N TYR A 162 -6.81 3.45 3.33
CA TYR A 162 -6.65 4.89 3.20
C TYR A 162 -7.20 5.36 1.84
N THR A 163 -8.02 6.41 1.87
CA THR A 163 -8.66 6.96 0.67
C THR A 163 -8.30 8.44 0.50
N PRO A 164 -7.15 8.75 -0.14
CA PRO A 164 -6.76 10.13 -0.37
C PRO A 164 -7.85 10.90 -1.13
N GLY A 165 -8.21 12.08 -0.62
CA GLY A 165 -9.25 12.92 -1.22
C GLY A 165 -10.70 12.42 -1.06
N SER A 166 -10.94 11.37 -0.25
CA SER A 166 -12.25 10.81 0.02
C SER A 166 -12.43 10.46 1.49
N ASN A 167 -13.66 10.54 1.98
CA ASN A 167 -14.05 10.12 3.33
C ASN A 167 -14.61 8.68 3.38
N ALA A 168 -14.50 7.92 2.28
CA ALA A 168 -15.02 6.56 2.21
C ALA A 168 -14.22 5.57 3.10
N GLY A 169 -12.94 5.84 3.32
CA GLY A 169 -12.07 5.11 4.24
C GLY A 169 -11.34 6.06 5.18
N LEU A 170 -10.13 5.70 5.59
CA LEU A 170 -9.30 6.54 6.43
C LEU A 170 -8.70 7.69 5.60
N PRO A 171 -8.83 8.95 6.05
CA PRO A 171 -8.25 10.07 5.33
C PRO A 171 -6.72 10.06 5.46
N VAL A 172 -6.04 10.50 4.41
CA VAL A 172 -4.60 10.77 4.46
C VAL A 172 -4.39 12.25 4.70
N SER A 173 -3.67 12.60 5.76
CA SER A 173 -3.27 13.97 6.04
C SER A 173 -1.80 14.17 5.72
N ILE A 174 -1.51 15.10 4.83
CA ILE A 174 -0.16 15.52 4.49
C ILE A 174 0.36 16.56 5.50
N LEU A 175 -0.56 17.20 6.21
CA LEU A 175 -0.24 18.30 7.15
C LEU A 175 0.62 17.84 8.33
N LYS A 176 0.57 16.56 8.72
CA LYS A 176 1.47 16.00 9.74
C LYS A 176 2.94 15.89 9.27
N SER A 177 3.21 16.04 7.98
CA SER A 177 4.57 15.97 7.44
C SER A 177 5.42 17.21 7.76
N PHE A 178 4.85 18.24 8.35
CA PHE A 178 5.58 19.44 8.82
C PHE A 178 5.99 19.38 10.29
N ALA A 179 5.67 18.29 11.00
CA ALA A 179 6.17 18.06 12.34
C ALA A 179 7.70 17.86 12.32
N ALA A 180 8.36 18.37 13.33
CA ALA A 180 9.79 18.17 13.49
C ALA A 180 10.12 16.68 13.60
N PRO A 181 11.12 16.19 12.87
CA PRO A 181 11.53 14.80 12.96
C PRO A 181 12.16 14.48 14.32
N SER A 182 12.40 13.18 14.59
CA SER A 182 13.05 12.74 15.82
C SER A 182 14.47 13.31 15.95
N ALA A 183 14.97 13.39 17.17
CA ALA A 183 16.31 13.89 17.46
C ALA A 183 17.40 13.13 16.67
N GLU A 184 17.26 11.82 16.54
CA GLU A 184 18.17 10.97 15.76
C GLU A 184 18.27 11.40 14.29
N LEU A 185 17.14 11.79 13.68
CA LEU A 185 17.11 12.26 12.30
C LEU A 185 17.65 13.69 12.18
N LEU A 186 17.43 14.52 13.21
CA LEU A 186 17.97 15.88 13.25
C LEU A 186 19.50 15.92 13.36
N ASP A 187 20.10 14.92 13.99
CA ASP A 187 21.55 14.78 14.14
C ASP A 187 22.21 14.30 12.82
N ASP A 188 21.46 13.65 11.93
CA ASP A 188 21.94 13.23 10.60
C ASP A 188 21.62 14.31 9.55
N ALA A 189 22.63 15.07 9.16
CA ALA A 189 22.48 16.18 8.21
C ALA A 189 22.05 15.73 6.80
N GLU A 190 22.38 14.50 6.39
CA GLU A 190 22.02 13.96 5.06
C GLU A 190 20.56 13.55 5.05
N LEU A 191 20.13 12.76 6.03
CA LEU A 191 18.73 12.34 6.20
C LEU A 191 17.80 13.53 6.42
N LEU A 192 18.22 14.53 7.19
CA LEU A 192 17.44 15.74 7.40
C LEU A 192 17.23 16.50 6.08
N ARG A 193 18.29 16.66 5.28
CA ARG A 193 18.20 17.33 3.97
C ARG A 193 17.30 16.58 3.01
N GLU A 194 17.40 15.27 2.95
CA GLU A 194 16.53 14.42 2.14
C GLU A 194 15.07 14.56 2.57
N ARG A 195 14.80 14.52 3.88
CA ARG A 195 13.45 14.70 4.43
C ARG A 195 12.85 16.04 4.09
N ILE A 196 13.62 17.13 4.24
CA ILE A 196 13.19 18.47 3.87
C ILE A 196 12.90 18.54 2.37
N GLY A 197 13.82 18.07 1.54
CA GLY A 197 13.69 18.08 0.09
C GLY A 197 12.44 17.35 -0.38
N THR A 198 12.20 16.14 0.12
CA THR A 198 11.02 15.34 -0.19
C THR A 198 9.73 16.03 0.25
N THR A 199 9.71 16.61 1.46
CA THR A 199 8.54 17.32 1.99
C THR A 199 8.19 18.53 1.14
N VAL A 200 9.18 19.35 0.79
CA VAL A 200 8.98 20.57 -0.02
C VAL A 200 8.59 20.23 -1.46
N THR A 201 9.27 19.27 -2.09
CA THR A 201 8.92 18.82 -3.44
C THR A 201 7.49 18.30 -3.51
N SER A 202 7.08 17.50 -2.53
CA SER A 202 5.71 16.99 -2.44
C SER A 202 4.69 18.10 -2.27
N LEU A 203 4.96 19.07 -1.38
CA LEU A 203 4.07 20.20 -1.15
C LEU A 203 3.89 21.07 -2.40
N LEU A 204 4.99 21.42 -3.08
CA LEU A 204 4.95 22.21 -4.29
C LEU A 204 4.25 21.46 -5.44
N GLY A 205 4.49 20.15 -5.55
CA GLY A 205 3.81 19.30 -6.53
C GLY A 205 2.29 19.26 -6.33
N LEU A 206 1.78 19.31 -5.08
CA LEU A 206 0.35 19.34 -4.80
C LEU A 206 -0.34 20.59 -5.30
N ILE A 207 0.35 21.73 -5.29
CA ILE A 207 -0.18 23.00 -5.82
C ILE A 207 0.20 23.22 -7.29
N GLY A 208 0.71 22.18 -7.98
CA GLY A 208 1.05 22.23 -9.40
C GLY A 208 2.31 23.04 -9.74
N VAL A 209 3.16 23.30 -8.75
CA VAL A 209 4.45 23.99 -8.96
C VAL A 209 5.55 22.97 -9.19
N GLU A 210 6.05 22.89 -10.41
CA GLU A 210 7.26 22.13 -10.75
C GLU A 210 8.48 22.91 -10.29
N ALA A 211 9.11 22.45 -9.20
CA ALA A 211 10.24 23.16 -8.61
C ALA A 211 11.49 22.26 -8.56
N ASP A 212 12.57 22.72 -9.17
CA ASP A 212 13.89 22.12 -9.04
C ASP A 212 14.45 22.38 -7.63
N PRO A 213 14.84 21.35 -6.86
CA PRO A 213 15.33 21.52 -5.48
C PRO A 213 16.52 22.44 -5.31
N ILE A 214 17.31 22.64 -6.38
CA ILE A 214 18.55 23.42 -6.32
C ILE A 214 18.36 24.84 -6.89
N LYS A 215 17.43 25.00 -7.85
CA LYS A 215 17.33 26.25 -8.64
C LYS A 215 16.10 27.07 -8.32
N SER A 216 15.00 26.43 -7.89
CA SER A 216 13.73 27.14 -7.68
C SER A 216 13.72 27.90 -6.36
N ARG A 217 13.41 29.17 -6.44
CA ARG A 217 13.35 30.06 -5.24
C ARG A 217 12.32 29.61 -4.23
N GLU A 218 11.18 29.10 -4.71
CA GLU A 218 10.11 28.52 -3.91
C GLU A 218 10.65 27.36 -3.06
N HIS A 219 11.35 26.42 -3.71
CA HIS A 219 11.87 25.24 -3.04
C HIS A 219 12.95 25.62 -2.01
N ILE A 220 13.87 26.52 -2.38
CA ILE A 220 14.96 26.97 -1.50
C ILE A 220 14.41 27.70 -0.29
N LEU A 221 13.42 28.60 -0.45
CA LEU A 221 12.80 29.32 0.67
C LEU A 221 12.10 28.36 1.63
N LEU A 222 11.22 27.48 1.12
CA LEU A 222 10.49 26.51 1.93
C LEU A 222 11.43 25.55 2.67
N SER A 223 12.48 25.07 2.00
CA SER A 223 13.51 24.24 2.63
C SER A 223 14.23 24.97 3.77
N SER A 224 14.54 26.24 3.59
CA SER A 224 15.20 27.04 4.63
C SER A 224 14.29 27.30 5.82
N ILE A 225 12.99 27.51 5.59
CA ILE A 225 11.99 27.67 6.65
C ILE A 225 11.85 26.38 7.48
N LEU A 226 11.71 25.22 6.79
CA LEU A 226 11.60 23.92 7.46
C LEU A 226 12.87 23.58 8.23
N ASP A 227 14.05 23.76 7.63
CA ASP A 227 15.35 23.51 8.29
C ASP A 227 15.46 24.34 9.58
N SER A 228 15.15 25.64 9.51
CA SER A 228 15.18 26.53 10.68
C SER A 228 14.21 26.10 11.77
N ALA A 229 12.99 25.71 11.42
CA ALA A 229 11.97 25.30 12.38
C ALA A 229 12.33 23.96 13.03
N TRP A 230 12.69 22.96 12.22
CA TRP A 230 12.97 21.59 12.68
C TRP A 230 14.23 21.52 13.55
N ARG A 231 15.31 22.25 13.18
CA ARG A 231 16.51 22.36 14.04
C ARG A 231 16.24 23.05 15.37
N ALA A 232 15.22 23.89 15.43
CA ALA A 232 14.74 24.49 16.67
C ALA A 232 13.73 23.60 17.43
N GLY A 233 13.48 22.35 16.97
CA GLY A 233 12.53 21.42 17.57
C GLY A 233 11.08 21.90 17.48
N ARG A 234 10.76 22.75 16.50
CA ARG A 234 9.41 23.33 16.34
C ARG A 234 8.66 22.65 15.23
N ASP A 235 7.48 22.15 15.57
CA ASP A 235 6.49 21.71 14.61
C ASP A 235 5.94 22.89 13.82
N LEU A 236 5.67 22.66 12.53
CA LEU A 236 4.91 23.59 11.71
C LEU A 236 3.58 22.95 11.28
N ASP A 237 2.56 23.75 11.17
CA ASP A 237 1.34 23.44 10.44
C ASP A 237 1.27 24.29 9.17
N LEU A 238 0.28 24.03 8.31
CA LEU A 238 0.14 24.78 7.07
C LEU A 238 -0.09 26.29 7.30
N PRO A 239 -0.95 26.72 8.23
CA PRO A 239 -1.10 28.15 8.55
C PRO A 239 0.21 28.81 8.98
N ALA A 240 0.98 28.18 9.87
CA ALA A 240 2.27 28.69 10.29
C ALA A 240 3.27 28.77 9.15
N LEU A 241 3.30 27.76 8.28
CA LEU A 241 4.16 27.75 7.08
C LEU A 241 3.79 28.89 6.13
N ILE A 242 2.49 29.09 5.83
CA ILE A 242 2.00 30.18 4.98
C ILE A 242 2.39 31.55 5.58
N HIS A 243 2.27 31.72 6.89
CA HIS A 243 2.70 32.93 7.55
C HIS A 243 4.21 33.15 7.44
N GLN A 244 5.01 32.07 7.61
CA GLN A 244 6.47 32.17 7.50
C GLN A 244 6.97 32.37 6.05
N ILE A 245 6.19 32.00 5.02
CA ILE A 245 6.47 32.37 3.65
C ILE A 245 6.33 33.87 3.45
N GLN A 246 5.29 34.48 4.00
CA GLN A 246 5.06 35.90 3.91
C GLN A 246 6.08 36.71 4.73
N THR A 247 6.34 36.23 5.96
CA THR A 247 7.29 36.84 6.92
C THR A 247 8.31 35.77 7.35
N PRO A 248 9.36 35.54 6.54
CA PRO A 248 10.34 34.48 6.81
C PRO A 248 11.09 34.74 8.13
N PRO A 249 11.33 33.65 8.93
CA PRO A 249 12.11 33.78 10.17
C PRO A 249 13.62 33.94 9.92
N ILE A 250 14.01 33.86 8.65
CA ILE A 250 15.39 34.04 8.19
C ILE A 250 15.53 35.35 7.45
N THR A 251 16.65 36.03 7.60
CA THR A 251 16.94 37.30 6.92
C THR A 251 17.70 37.15 5.65
N LYS A 252 18.40 35.99 5.47
CA LYS A 252 19.24 35.69 4.30
C LYS A 252 19.01 34.30 3.80
N VAL A 253 19.18 34.11 2.49
CA VAL A 253 19.29 32.83 1.81
C VAL A 253 20.67 32.80 1.14
N GLY A 254 21.56 31.96 1.68
CA GLY A 254 22.98 32.03 1.33
C GLY A 254 23.56 33.40 1.68
N VAL A 255 24.05 34.15 0.70
CA VAL A 255 24.63 35.50 0.86
C VAL A 255 23.64 36.64 0.55
N LEU A 256 22.48 36.34 -0.01
CA LEU A 256 21.48 37.33 -0.43
C LEU A 256 20.45 37.57 0.67
N ASP A 257 20.00 38.81 0.81
CA ASP A 257 18.83 39.10 1.64
C ASP A 257 17.58 38.47 1.05
N VAL A 258 16.69 37.97 1.92
CA VAL A 258 15.46 37.28 1.49
C VAL A 258 14.63 38.11 0.52
N GLU A 259 14.52 39.41 0.75
CA GLU A 259 13.75 40.32 -0.11
C GLU A 259 14.36 40.45 -1.53
N SER A 260 15.68 40.41 -1.63
CA SER A 260 16.39 40.41 -2.91
C SER A 260 16.33 39.05 -3.60
N PHE A 261 16.35 37.97 -2.84
CA PHE A 261 16.29 36.61 -3.35
C PHE A 261 14.88 36.24 -3.84
N PHE A 262 13.87 36.52 -3.03
CA PHE A 262 12.48 36.21 -3.30
C PHE A 262 11.58 37.32 -2.74
N PRO A 263 11.22 38.32 -3.57
CA PRO A 263 10.48 39.50 -3.15
C PRO A 263 9.14 39.20 -2.48
N SER A 264 8.71 40.05 -1.55
CA SER A 264 7.48 39.89 -0.75
C SER A 264 6.23 39.69 -1.61
N LYS A 265 6.13 40.37 -2.76
CA LYS A 265 5.02 40.19 -3.71
C LYS A 265 4.93 38.76 -4.25
N GLU A 266 6.06 38.15 -4.59
CA GLU A 266 6.11 36.79 -5.13
C GLU A 266 5.90 35.76 -4.01
N ARG A 267 6.44 36.00 -2.80
CA ARG A 267 6.16 35.18 -1.62
C ARG A 267 4.67 35.17 -1.28
N PHE A 268 4.00 36.33 -1.38
CA PHE A 268 2.56 36.41 -1.18
C PHE A 268 1.79 35.57 -2.21
N ALA A 269 2.21 35.57 -3.49
CA ALA A 269 1.60 34.74 -4.51
C ALA A 269 1.73 33.24 -4.20
N LEU A 270 2.91 32.78 -3.74
CA LEU A 270 3.11 31.40 -3.30
C LEU A 270 2.24 31.06 -2.07
N ALA A 271 2.17 31.96 -1.10
CA ALA A 271 1.33 31.80 0.07
C ALA A 271 -0.16 31.65 -0.29
N MET A 272 -0.63 32.43 -1.26
CA MET A 272 -2.02 32.32 -1.75
C MET A 272 -2.28 30.98 -2.48
N GLN A 273 -1.31 30.45 -3.24
CA GLN A 273 -1.45 29.13 -3.86
C GLN A 273 -1.55 28.00 -2.83
N LEU A 274 -0.81 28.10 -1.74
CA LEU A 274 -0.85 27.14 -0.64
C LEU A 274 -2.12 27.24 0.21
N ASN A 275 -2.78 28.39 0.22
CA ASN A 275 -4.00 28.61 0.98
C ASN A 275 -5.26 28.09 0.27
N ASN A 276 -5.22 27.89 -1.04
CA ASN A 276 -6.35 27.43 -1.86
C ASN A 276 -6.44 25.91 -1.88
#